data_c43fb6edba1650b22118d3c19759e314
#
_entry.id   c43fb6edba1650b22118d3c19759e314
#
_cell.length_a   1.000
_cell.length_b   1.000
_cell.length_c   1.000
_cell.angle_alpha   90.00
_cell.angle_beta   90.00
_cell.angle_gamma   90.00
#
_symmetry.space_group_name_H-M   'P 1'
#
loop_
_entity.id
_entity.type
_entity.pdbx_description
1 polymer ?
#
loop_
_entity_poly.entity_id
_entity_poly.type
_entity_poly.pdbx_seq_one_letter_code
_entity_poly.pdbx_strand_id
1 'polypeptide(L)'
;APIAGALGFSAEDTAEAIGLMANSGIKASQAGTSLRSIMNNLAGEVTFVGENIGEVTIATSNADGSMRSLNDILADCRVAFSGLTESEKAFNAEALVGKNAMSGFLALMNSSETKLLITRYIV
;
A
#
# COMPACT_ATOMS: atom_id res chain seq x y z
N ALA A 1 13.02 -10.77 -1.80
CA ALA A 1 13.58 -9.72 -0.95
C ALA A 1 13.47 -10.11 0.52
N PRO A 2 14.54 -9.88 1.31
CA PRO A 2 14.54 -10.31 2.72
C PRO A 2 13.40 -9.72 3.54
N ILE A 3 13.03 -8.47 3.31
CA ILE A 3 11.95 -7.83 4.07
C ILE A 3 10.60 -8.46 3.76
N ALA A 4 10.32 -8.73 2.48
CA ALA A 4 9.07 -9.38 2.11
C ALA A 4 8.97 -10.76 2.76
N GLY A 5 10.05 -11.54 2.75
CA GLY A 5 10.09 -12.83 3.40
C GLY A 5 9.91 -12.74 4.91
N ALA A 6 10.56 -11.78 5.55
CA ALA A 6 10.47 -11.58 6.99
C ALA A 6 9.06 -11.20 7.45
N LEU A 7 8.34 -10.43 6.62
CA LEU A 7 6.97 -10.00 6.92
C LEU A 7 5.92 -10.98 6.39
N GLY A 8 6.31 -12.03 5.66
CA GLY A 8 5.38 -13.01 5.12
C GLY A 8 4.67 -12.58 3.84
N PHE A 9 5.07 -11.49 3.21
CA PHE A 9 4.48 -11.06 1.94
C PHE A 9 5.03 -11.89 0.78
N SER A 10 4.17 -12.24 -0.17
CA SER A 10 4.57 -13.06 -1.30
C SER A 10 5.40 -12.27 -2.32
N ALA A 11 6.24 -12.99 -3.06
CA ALA A 11 7.01 -12.38 -4.16
C ALA A 11 6.08 -11.84 -5.26
N GLU A 12 4.95 -12.50 -5.49
CA GLU A 12 3.97 -12.06 -6.48
C GLU A 12 3.34 -10.72 -6.09
N ASP A 13 2.90 -10.58 -4.84
CA ASP A 13 2.33 -9.33 -4.35
C ASP A 13 3.35 -8.20 -4.40
N THR A 14 4.59 -8.48 -4.04
CA THR A 14 5.69 -7.52 -4.09
C THR A 14 5.95 -7.04 -5.52
N ALA A 15 6.03 -7.97 -6.47
CA ALA A 15 6.26 -7.64 -7.88
C ALA A 15 5.10 -6.82 -8.45
N GLU A 16 3.87 -7.16 -8.09
CA GLU A 16 2.68 -6.42 -8.52
C GLU A 16 2.70 -4.98 -8.01
N ALA A 17 3.06 -4.77 -6.75
CA ALA A 17 3.16 -3.44 -6.16
C ALA A 17 4.23 -2.60 -6.87
N ILE A 18 5.39 -3.19 -7.15
CA ILE A 18 6.46 -2.51 -7.89
C ILE A 18 5.99 -2.15 -9.30
N GLY A 19 5.27 -3.05 -9.96
CA GLY A 19 4.70 -2.80 -11.28
C GLY A 19 3.71 -1.64 -11.29
N LEU A 20 2.86 -1.55 -10.28
CA LEU A 20 1.92 -0.44 -10.15
C LEU A 20 2.64 0.90 -9.95
N MET A 21 3.69 0.92 -9.16
CA MET A 21 4.51 2.12 -8.98
C MET A 21 5.20 2.52 -10.29
N ALA A 22 5.74 1.55 -11.01
CA ALA A 22 6.39 1.79 -12.30
C ALA A 22 5.41 2.38 -13.31
N ASN A 23 4.18 1.89 -13.34
CA ASN A 23 3.11 2.42 -14.20
C ASN A 23 2.76 3.87 -13.87
N SER A 24 3.04 4.30 -12.65
CA SER A 24 2.83 5.69 -12.21
C SER A 24 4.05 6.57 -12.43
N GLY A 25 5.09 6.05 -13.08
CA GLY A 25 6.29 6.81 -13.42
C GLY A 25 7.41 6.75 -12.39
N ILE A 26 7.29 5.91 -11.38
CA ILE A 26 8.34 5.77 -10.35
C ILE A 26 9.39 4.79 -10.83
N LYS A 27 10.66 5.19 -10.81
CA LYS A 27 11.77 4.34 -11.24
C LYS A 27 11.86 3.08 -10.37
N ALA A 28 12.27 1.97 -10.98
CA ALA A 28 12.34 0.67 -10.31
C ALA A 28 13.18 0.71 -9.02
N SER A 29 14.33 1.40 -9.03
CA SER A 29 15.17 1.51 -7.84
C SER A 29 14.47 2.27 -6.72
N GLN A 30 13.76 3.33 -7.06
CA GLN A 30 12.99 4.13 -6.11
C GLN A 30 11.75 3.36 -5.63
N ALA A 31 11.10 2.64 -6.54
CA ALA A 31 9.95 1.80 -6.18
C ALA A 31 10.33 0.74 -5.15
N GLY A 32 11.47 0.09 -5.32
CA GLY A 32 11.96 -0.90 -4.37
C GLY A 32 12.22 -0.31 -2.99
N THR A 33 12.86 0.85 -2.93
CA THR A 33 13.12 1.55 -1.68
C THR A 33 11.84 1.99 -0.99
N SER A 34 10.92 2.56 -1.77
CA SER A 34 9.61 3.00 -1.26
C SER A 34 8.80 1.82 -0.73
N LEU A 35 8.79 0.71 -1.46
CA LEU A 35 8.04 -0.47 -1.05
C LEU A 35 8.60 -1.07 0.23
N ARG A 36 9.92 -1.06 0.41
CA ARG A 36 10.54 -1.53 1.65
C ARG A 36 10.06 -0.71 2.85
N SER A 37 10.02 0.61 2.71
CA SER A 37 9.53 1.50 3.74
C SER A 37 8.05 1.25 4.02
N ILE A 38 7.25 1.09 2.98
CA ILE A 38 5.82 0.80 3.10
C ILE A 38 5.60 -0.51 3.86
N MET A 39 6.29 -1.57 3.47
CA MET A 39 6.16 -2.87 4.13
C MET A 39 6.53 -2.83 5.61
N ASN A 40 7.58 -2.10 5.96
CA ASN A 40 7.97 -1.94 7.35
C ASN A 40 6.88 -1.24 8.17
N ASN A 41 6.19 -0.29 7.57
CA ASN A 41 5.13 0.44 8.26
C ASN A 41 3.80 -0.32 8.28
N LEU A 42 3.65 -1.33 7.44
CA LEU A 42 2.48 -2.21 7.45
C LEU A 42 2.63 -3.38 8.44
N ALA A 43 3.73 -3.47 9.15
CA ALA A 43 3.98 -4.58 10.08
C ALA A 43 3.09 -4.54 11.33
N GLY A 44 2.40 -3.43 11.58
CA GLY A 44 1.43 -3.30 12.67
C GLY A 44 0.07 -2.90 12.12
N GLU A 45 -0.79 -2.37 12.98
CA GLU A 45 -2.06 -1.81 12.53
C GLU A 45 -1.83 -0.51 11.76
N VAL A 46 -2.69 -0.27 10.77
CA VAL A 46 -2.67 0.95 9.96
C VAL A 46 -3.92 1.75 10.28
N THR A 47 -3.75 3.02 10.63
CA THR A 47 -4.89 3.89 10.96
C THR A 47 -4.89 5.10 10.04
N PHE A 48 -6.05 5.39 9.47
CA PHE A 48 -6.28 6.58 8.66
C PHE A 48 -7.36 7.45 9.30
N VAL A 49 -7.19 8.76 9.17
CA VAL A 49 -8.10 9.74 9.77
C VAL A 49 -8.55 10.73 8.71
N GLY A 50 -9.85 10.98 8.63
CA GLY A 50 -10.42 11.95 7.71
C GLY A 50 -11.78 12.43 8.18
N GLU A 51 -12.19 13.59 7.66
CA GLU A 51 -13.45 14.20 8.03
C GLU A 51 -14.65 13.33 7.73
N ASN A 52 -14.63 12.68 6.56
CA ASN A 52 -15.75 11.87 6.09
C ASN A 52 -15.76 10.45 6.64
N ILE A 53 -14.59 9.89 6.91
CA ILE A 53 -14.48 8.49 7.36
C ILE A 53 -14.24 8.35 8.86
N GLY A 54 -13.92 9.45 9.56
CA GLY A 54 -13.51 9.39 10.95
C GLY A 54 -12.16 8.69 11.08
N GLU A 55 -12.02 7.84 12.09
CA GLU A 55 -10.82 7.03 12.30
C GLU A 55 -11.09 5.60 11.83
N VAL A 56 -10.29 5.13 10.87
CA VAL A 56 -10.41 3.77 10.32
C VAL A 56 -9.10 3.04 10.60
N THR A 57 -9.19 1.90 11.28
CA THR A 57 -8.04 1.04 11.57
C THR A 57 -8.13 -0.22 10.72
N ILE A 58 -7.04 -0.53 10.02
CA ILE A 58 -6.94 -1.69 9.14
C ILE A 58 -6.00 -2.69 9.78
N ALA A 59 -6.51 -3.90 9.99
CA ALA A 59 -5.71 -5.00 10.52
C ALA A 59 -4.73 -5.49 9.45
N THR A 60 -3.49 -5.69 9.84
CA THR A 60 -2.46 -6.24 8.95
C THR A 60 -2.14 -7.70 9.29
N SER A 61 -2.73 -8.22 10.34
CA SER A 61 -2.55 -9.61 10.79
C SER A 61 -3.88 -10.35 10.81
N ASN A 62 -3.80 -11.65 10.57
CA ASN A 62 -4.93 -12.57 10.76
C ASN A 62 -5.08 -12.91 12.24
N ALA A 63 -6.20 -13.56 12.59
CA ALA A 63 -6.48 -13.96 13.97
C ALA A 63 -5.44 -14.94 14.51
N ASP A 64 -4.79 -15.72 13.65
CA ASP A 64 -3.76 -16.68 14.03
C ASP A 64 -2.36 -16.05 14.20
N GLY A 65 -2.24 -14.74 14.01
CA GLY A 65 -0.99 -14.01 14.13
C GLY A 65 -0.17 -13.90 12.86
N SER A 66 -0.58 -14.59 11.79
CA SER A 66 0.11 -14.44 10.49
C SER A 66 -0.23 -13.12 9.82
N MET A 67 0.65 -12.63 8.96
CA MET A 67 0.39 -11.43 8.17
C MET A 67 -0.65 -11.70 7.10
N ARG A 68 -1.56 -10.75 6.91
CA ARG A 68 -2.46 -10.76 5.75
C ARG A 68 -1.64 -10.52 4.48
N SER A 69 -2.18 -10.93 3.33
CA SER A 69 -1.49 -10.68 2.07
C SER A 69 -1.36 -9.17 1.81
N LEU A 70 -0.27 -8.77 1.16
CA LEU A 70 -0.04 -7.36 0.83
C LEU A 70 -1.20 -6.80 0.00
N ASN A 71 -1.69 -7.58 -0.97
CA ASN A 71 -2.81 -7.15 -1.81
C ASN A 71 -4.09 -6.90 -1.01
N ASP A 72 -4.38 -7.73 -0.03
CA ASP A 72 -5.58 -7.56 0.81
C ASP A 72 -5.45 -6.32 1.69
N ILE A 73 -4.29 -6.09 2.27
CA ILE A 73 -4.03 -4.91 3.08
C ILE A 73 -4.17 -3.64 2.22
N LEU A 74 -3.56 -3.64 1.04
CA LEU A 74 -3.65 -2.49 0.13
C LEU A 74 -5.06 -2.25 -0.37
N ALA A 75 -5.84 -3.30 -0.59
CA ALA A 75 -7.24 -3.17 -1.01
C ALA A 75 -8.06 -2.47 0.08
N ASP A 76 -7.90 -2.86 1.33
CA ASP A 76 -8.57 -2.20 2.45
C ASP A 76 -8.13 -0.75 2.60
N CYS A 77 -6.85 -0.47 2.42
CA CYS A 77 -6.33 0.89 2.43
C CYS A 77 -6.97 1.75 1.32
N ARG A 78 -7.15 1.19 0.13
CA ARG A 78 -7.79 1.90 -0.99
C ARG A 78 -9.23 2.26 -0.67
N VAL A 79 -9.95 1.36 -0.01
CA VAL A 79 -11.34 1.63 0.41
C VAL A 79 -11.37 2.82 1.37
N ALA A 80 -10.49 2.84 2.36
CA ALA A 80 -10.40 3.96 3.30
C ALA A 80 -10.02 5.26 2.58
N PHE A 81 -9.03 5.19 1.68
CA PHE A 81 -8.58 6.36 0.92
C PHE A 81 -9.66 6.94 0.01
N SER A 82 -10.58 6.13 -0.47
CA SER A 82 -11.67 6.63 -1.33
C SER A 82 -12.56 7.66 -0.63
N GLY A 83 -12.59 7.63 0.69
CA GLY A 83 -13.35 8.60 1.49
C GLY A 83 -12.56 9.81 1.95
N LEU A 84 -11.27 9.91 1.61
CA LEU A 84 -10.41 11.01 2.01
C LEU A 84 -10.34 12.10 0.94
N THR A 85 -10.20 13.36 1.38
CA THR A 85 -9.89 14.45 0.47
C THR A 85 -8.43 14.33 0.01
N GLU A 86 -8.06 15.08 -1.03
CA GLU A 86 -6.67 15.03 -1.55
C GLU A 86 -5.64 15.43 -0.48
N SER A 87 -5.94 16.46 0.32
CA SER A 87 -5.04 16.87 1.38
C SER A 87 -4.96 15.84 2.51
N GLU A 88 -6.06 15.18 2.82
CA GLU A 88 -6.08 14.09 3.80
C GLU A 88 -5.30 12.88 3.33
N LYS A 89 -5.40 12.54 2.03
CA LYS A 89 -4.60 11.45 1.45
C LYS A 89 -3.11 11.73 1.62
N ALA A 90 -2.67 12.94 1.27
CA ALA A 90 -1.27 13.33 1.42
C ALA A 90 -0.83 13.29 2.89
N PHE A 91 -1.63 13.80 3.78
CA PHE A 91 -1.34 13.80 5.22
C PHE A 91 -1.20 12.39 5.77
N ASN A 92 -2.18 11.52 5.46
CA ASN A 92 -2.17 10.15 5.96
C ASN A 92 -1.04 9.31 5.35
N ALA A 93 -0.74 9.51 4.06
CA ALA A 93 0.37 8.83 3.41
C ALA A 93 1.71 9.22 4.03
N GLU A 94 1.94 10.51 4.25
CA GLU A 94 3.17 10.99 4.87
C GLU A 94 3.30 10.48 6.31
N ALA A 95 2.22 10.50 7.07
CA ALA A 95 2.22 10.02 8.45
C ALA A 95 2.53 8.52 8.54
N LEU A 96 2.06 7.75 7.56
CA LEU A 96 2.25 6.30 7.58
C LEU A 96 3.63 5.88 7.10
N VAL A 97 4.08 6.39 5.94
CA VAL A 97 5.27 5.88 5.27
C VAL A 97 6.42 6.87 5.18
N GLY A 98 6.20 8.12 5.57
CA GLY A 98 7.20 9.17 5.49
C GLY A 98 7.24 9.83 4.11
N LYS A 99 7.93 10.97 4.05
CA LYS A 99 8.00 11.81 2.86
C LYS A 99 8.60 11.09 1.66
N ASN A 100 9.64 10.29 1.90
CA ASN A 100 10.38 9.65 0.81
C ASN A 100 9.59 8.54 0.13
N ALA A 101 8.71 7.87 0.86
CA ALA A 101 7.89 6.78 0.32
C ALA A 101 6.45 7.22 0.00
N MET A 102 6.11 8.47 0.29
CA MET A 102 4.74 8.97 0.13
C MET A 102 4.24 8.85 -1.30
N SER A 103 5.04 9.23 -2.28
CA SER A 103 4.62 9.16 -3.70
C SER A 103 4.38 7.72 -4.14
N GLY A 104 5.21 6.78 -3.69
CA GLY A 104 5.03 5.36 -3.98
C GLY A 104 3.74 4.82 -3.37
N PHE A 105 3.48 5.17 -2.13
CA PHE A 105 2.26 4.76 -1.44
C PHE A 105 1.02 5.35 -2.11
N LEU A 106 1.04 6.63 -2.47
CA LEU A 106 -0.07 7.26 -3.18
C LEU A 106 -0.31 6.62 -4.54
N ALA A 107 0.75 6.22 -5.24
CA ALA A 107 0.61 5.48 -6.50
C ALA A 107 -0.14 4.17 -6.30
N LEU A 108 0.15 3.45 -5.22
CA LEU A 108 -0.57 2.21 -4.89
C LEU A 108 -2.02 2.48 -4.52
N MET A 109 -2.29 3.56 -3.80
CA MET A 109 -3.65 3.92 -3.39
C MET A 109 -4.50 4.41 -4.55
N ASN A 110 -3.89 5.06 -5.54
CA ASN A 110 -4.60 5.56 -6.73
C ASN A 110 -4.90 4.48 -7.75
N SER A 111 -4.36 3.28 -7.59
CA SER A 111 -4.68 2.15 -8.46
C SER A 111 -6.09 1.68 -8.16
N SER A 112 -6.93 1.63 -9.20
CA SER A 112 -8.29 1.11 -9.04
C SER A 112 -8.29 -0.41 -9.16
N GLU A 113 -9.34 -1.04 -8.65
CA GLU A 113 -9.53 -2.48 -8.80
C GLU A 113 -9.60 -2.88 -10.29
N THR A 114 -10.24 -2.04 -11.11
CA THR A 114 -10.29 -2.23 -12.55
C THR A 114 -8.88 -2.23 -13.15
N LYS A 115 -8.04 -1.30 -12.71
CA LYS A 115 -6.66 -1.20 -13.17
C LYS A 115 -5.85 -2.44 -12.77
N LEU A 116 -6.07 -2.96 -11.57
CA LEU A 116 -5.43 -4.19 -11.12
C LEU A 116 -5.87 -5.39 -11.95
N LEU A 117 -7.17 -5.49 -12.25
CA LEU A 117 -7.71 -6.56 -13.10
C LEU A 117 -7.12 -6.48 -14.50
N ILE A 118 -7.05 -5.31 -15.10
CA ILE A 118 -6.46 -5.12 -16.42
C ILE A 118 -5.00 -5.55 -16.41
N THR A 119 -4.24 -5.16 -15.40
CA THR A 119 -2.83 -5.55 -15.26
C THR A 119 -2.68 -7.06 -15.19
N ARG A 120 -3.55 -7.75 -14.46
CA ARG A 120 -3.53 -9.21 -14.35
C ARG A 120 -3.84 -9.92 -15.66
N TYR A 121 -4.75 -9.36 -16.47
CA TYR A 121 -5.16 -10.00 -17.73
C TYR A 121 -4.27 -9.67 -18.90
N ILE A 122 -3.60 -8.51 -18.90
CA ILE A 122 -2.74 -8.07 -19.99
C ILE A 122 -1.32 -8.61 -19.83
N VAL A 123 -0.87 -8.76 -18.61
CA VAL A 123 0.45 -9.33 -18.29
C VAL A 123 0.39 -10.86 -18.13
#